data_0e3cfed855b7faf76e20a9cc66095cfe
#
_entry.id   0e3cfed855b7faf76e20a9cc66095cfe
#
_cell.length_a   1.000
_cell.length_b   1.000
_cell.length_c   1.000
_cell.angle_alpha   90.00
_cell.angle_beta   90.00
_cell.angle_gamma   90.00
#
_symmetry.space_group_name_H-M   'P 1'
#
loop_
_entity.id
_entity.type
_entity.pdbx_description
1 polymer ?
#
loop_
_entity_poly.entity_id
_entity_poly.type
_entity_poly.pdbx_seq_one_letter_code
_entity_poly.pdbx_strand_id
1 'polypeptide(L)'
;MEAVLWKPGSIAFDKEGALYIVEDDDRDIRIAKNNQVATFLRGDGAGGTVFRMMNIAFSLDGNTLFLSNDANASGNAHIATMPWNNDTHQYDADNLSPIWSVTESLKNGVTNVGVHPVTGEIFSVAHGNAMIYKYDPEQNTMVAIGAQLPDAAGNNAAKVKIRCILFDKAGTTVYMSSQEKDVIYKGDYNMSTGEFSNLHIWVGQYGTAGFTEGQGNEAKLEEPCQMDLDEEGNIYVAVRKKHRIAKITPDGMLTNYTGTGTSGTTDGPLDKAQFNHPEGLQFGPDGALYISEYWNHKIRKIEKD
;
A
#
# COMPACT_ATOMS: atom_id res chain seq x y z
N MET A 1 29.63 4.71 5.21
CA MET A 1 28.95 4.73 3.90
C MET A 1 27.50 4.96 4.18
N GLU A 2 26.92 6.04 3.70
CA GLU A 2 25.46 6.20 3.78
C GLU A 2 24.81 5.12 2.92
N ALA A 3 23.78 4.48 3.44
CA ALA A 3 23.02 3.50 2.69
C ALA A 3 22.20 4.23 1.62
N VAL A 4 22.44 3.91 0.36
CA VAL A 4 21.68 4.49 -0.75
C VAL A 4 20.45 3.62 -0.98
N LEU A 5 19.26 4.23 -0.91
CA LEU A 5 18.02 3.64 -1.38
C LEU A 5 17.87 3.89 -2.89
N TRP A 6 17.17 3.01 -3.58
CA TRP A 6 16.86 3.18 -4.99
C TRP A 6 15.36 3.08 -5.25
N LYS A 7 14.74 4.21 -5.59
CA LYS A 7 13.30 4.31 -5.87
C LYS A 7 12.42 3.62 -4.83
N PRO A 8 12.51 4.01 -3.54
CA PRO A 8 11.70 3.41 -2.51
C PRO A 8 10.20 3.66 -2.76
N GLY A 9 9.44 2.57 -2.78
CA GLY A 9 7.98 2.54 -2.91
C GLY A 9 7.30 2.30 -1.58
N SER A 10 6.56 1.19 -1.44
CA SER A 10 5.84 0.86 -0.20
C SER A 10 6.76 0.71 1.00
N ILE A 11 6.28 1.12 2.16
CA ILE A 11 6.97 0.99 3.45
C ILE A 11 6.04 0.38 4.50
N ALA A 12 6.61 -0.38 5.42
CA ALA A 12 5.88 -0.89 6.59
C ALA A 12 6.80 -1.13 7.79
N PHE A 13 6.28 -0.89 9.01
CA PHE A 13 6.95 -1.20 10.26
C PHE A 13 6.57 -2.60 10.75
N ASP A 14 7.56 -3.38 11.17
CA ASP A 14 7.31 -4.66 11.84
C ASP A 14 6.97 -4.47 13.33
N LYS A 15 6.67 -5.58 14.01
CA LYS A 15 6.31 -5.61 15.44
C LYS A 15 7.43 -5.15 16.39
N GLU A 16 8.67 -5.08 15.92
CA GLU A 16 9.82 -4.58 16.69
C GLU A 16 10.20 -3.14 16.30
N GLY A 17 9.46 -2.50 15.40
CA GLY A 17 9.68 -1.13 14.94
C GLY A 17 10.77 -1.00 13.88
N ALA A 18 11.18 -2.09 13.23
CA ALA A 18 12.04 -1.99 12.06
C ALA A 18 11.22 -1.59 10.83
N LEU A 19 11.73 -0.65 10.04
CA LEU A 19 11.09 -0.18 8.80
C LEU A 19 11.56 -1.01 7.62
N TYR A 20 10.63 -1.71 6.98
CA TYR A 20 10.84 -2.40 5.72
C TYR A 20 10.49 -1.47 4.56
N ILE A 21 11.33 -1.45 3.53
CA ILE A 21 11.23 -0.53 2.40
C ILE A 21 11.34 -1.35 1.11
N VAL A 22 10.32 -1.32 0.28
CA VAL A 22 10.33 -1.96 -1.04
C VAL A 22 10.99 -1.03 -2.04
N GLU A 23 11.99 -1.51 -2.76
CA GLU A 23 12.66 -0.79 -3.87
C GLU A 23 12.14 -1.31 -5.22
N ASP A 24 11.45 -0.47 -5.99
CA ASP A 24 10.73 -0.89 -7.21
C ASP A 24 11.68 -1.36 -8.32
N ASP A 25 12.71 -0.59 -8.66
CA ASP A 25 13.60 -0.89 -9.77
C ASP A 25 14.70 -1.92 -9.44
N ASP A 26 15.29 -1.84 -8.24
CA ASP A 26 16.29 -2.80 -7.77
C ASP A 26 15.66 -4.10 -7.31
N ARG A 27 14.33 -4.08 -7.11
CA ARG A 27 13.55 -5.25 -6.71
C ARG A 27 14.03 -5.85 -5.40
N ASP A 28 14.54 -5.01 -4.54
CA ASP A 28 15.02 -5.38 -3.21
C ASP A 28 14.03 -4.94 -2.13
N ILE A 29 14.05 -5.63 -1.01
CA ILE A 29 13.50 -5.10 0.25
C ILE A 29 14.66 -4.69 1.12
N ARG A 30 14.64 -3.44 1.56
CA ARG A 30 15.59 -2.92 2.53
C ARG A 30 14.95 -2.91 3.93
N ILE A 31 15.79 -3.05 4.94
CA ILE A 31 15.39 -2.92 6.34
C ILE A 31 16.19 -1.81 7.00
N ALA A 32 15.47 -0.89 7.67
CA ALA A 32 16.07 0.16 8.49
C ALA A 32 15.78 -0.11 9.97
N LYS A 33 16.83 -0.34 10.75
CA LYS A 33 16.77 -0.62 12.20
C LYS A 33 18.03 -0.06 12.86
N ASN A 34 17.90 0.55 14.04
CA ASN A 34 19.02 1.07 14.81
C ASN A 34 19.97 2.00 14.02
N ASN A 35 19.40 2.93 13.24
CA ASN A 35 20.12 3.86 12.35
C ASN A 35 21.00 3.18 11.29
N GLN A 36 20.70 1.95 10.95
CA GLN A 36 21.37 1.22 9.87
C GLN A 36 20.34 0.79 8.82
N VAL A 37 20.75 0.75 7.57
CA VAL A 37 19.95 0.21 6.46
C VAL A 37 20.72 -0.94 5.82
N ALA A 38 20.06 -2.08 5.66
CA ALA A 38 20.61 -3.28 5.03
C ALA A 38 19.65 -3.80 3.95
N THR A 39 20.17 -4.62 3.03
CA THR A 39 19.31 -5.40 2.15
C THR A 39 18.78 -6.60 2.93
N PHE A 40 17.47 -6.72 2.98
CA PHE A 40 16.77 -7.82 3.63
C PHE A 40 16.50 -8.98 2.64
N LEU A 41 15.92 -8.66 1.48
CA LEU A 41 15.60 -9.62 0.43
C LEU A 41 16.00 -9.03 -0.93
N ARG A 42 16.59 -9.86 -1.79
CA ARG A 42 16.82 -9.53 -3.20
C ARG A 42 15.79 -10.21 -4.07
N GLY A 43 15.21 -9.48 -5.01
CA GLY A 43 14.36 -10.08 -6.01
C GLY A 43 15.14 -11.01 -6.94
N ASP A 44 14.54 -12.13 -7.31
CA ASP A 44 15.18 -13.23 -8.02
C ASP A 44 15.05 -13.15 -9.57
N GLY A 45 14.61 -11.99 -10.07
CA GLY A 45 14.53 -11.70 -11.51
C GLY A 45 13.32 -12.34 -12.22
N ALA A 46 13.25 -12.14 -13.55
CA ALA A 46 12.15 -12.64 -14.36
C ALA A 46 12.19 -14.17 -14.42
N GLY A 47 11.26 -14.84 -13.78
CA GLY A 47 11.18 -16.30 -13.68
C GLY A 47 11.39 -16.85 -12.29
N GLY A 48 11.79 -15.99 -11.33
CA GLY A 48 11.85 -16.35 -9.92
C GLY A 48 10.50 -16.20 -9.20
N THR A 49 10.48 -16.52 -7.91
CA THR A 49 9.26 -16.47 -7.08
C THR A 49 8.81 -15.03 -6.88
N VAL A 50 9.72 -14.10 -6.63
CA VAL A 50 9.47 -12.67 -6.44
C VAL A 50 10.26 -11.85 -7.45
N PHE A 51 9.53 -11.20 -8.34
CA PHE A 51 10.13 -10.50 -9.49
C PHE A 51 10.07 -8.97 -9.35
N ARG A 52 8.90 -8.43 -9.02
CA ARG A 52 8.66 -7.00 -8.89
C ARG A 52 7.80 -6.75 -7.66
N MET A 53 8.47 -6.67 -6.53
CA MET A 53 7.82 -6.44 -5.25
C MET A 53 7.20 -5.05 -5.22
N MET A 54 5.96 -4.95 -4.73
CA MET A 54 5.19 -3.71 -4.80
C MET A 54 4.69 -3.23 -3.44
N ASN A 55 4.29 -4.13 -2.58
CA ASN A 55 3.74 -3.79 -1.27
C ASN A 55 4.02 -4.91 -0.27
N ILE A 56 4.19 -4.54 0.99
CA ILE A 56 4.35 -5.46 2.11
C ILE A 56 3.34 -5.15 3.20
N ALA A 57 2.92 -6.20 3.90
CA ALA A 57 2.10 -6.10 5.10
C ALA A 57 2.49 -7.20 6.08
N PHE A 58 2.17 -7.00 7.34
CA PHE A 58 2.44 -7.97 8.40
C PHE A 58 1.13 -8.53 8.95
N SER A 59 1.10 -9.83 9.28
CA SER A 59 -0.03 -10.41 10.00
C SER A 59 -0.28 -9.67 11.32
N LEU A 60 -1.50 -9.74 11.82
CA LEU A 60 -1.89 -9.03 13.04
C LEU A 60 -1.02 -9.39 14.25
N ASP A 61 -0.56 -10.64 14.34
CA ASP A 61 0.36 -11.11 15.36
C ASP A 61 1.84 -10.80 15.06
N GLY A 62 2.12 -10.22 13.89
CA GLY A 62 3.47 -9.90 13.42
C GLY A 62 4.34 -11.13 13.13
N ASN A 63 3.76 -12.34 12.99
CA ASN A 63 4.54 -13.55 12.76
C ASN A 63 4.69 -13.91 11.28
N THR A 64 4.00 -13.23 10.38
CA THR A 64 4.08 -13.45 8.93
C THR A 64 4.18 -12.12 8.20
N LEU A 65 5.17 -12.02 7.31
CA LEU A 65 5.24 -10.96 6.31
C LEU A 65 4.55 -11.44 5.03
N PHE A 66 3.66 -10.62 4.49
CA PHE A 66 3.03 -10.79 3.18
C PHE A 66 3.65 -9.82 2.19
N LEU A 67 3.99 -10.32 1.02
CA LEU A 67 4.64 -9.57 -0.04
C LEU A 67 3.80 -9.67 -1.32
N SER A 68 3.32 -8.53 -1.85
CA SER A 68 2.68 -8.49 -3.17
C SER A 68 3.69 -8.27 -4.28
N ASN A 69 3.42 -8.83 -5.45
CA ASN A 69 4.35 -8.86 -6.56
C ASN A 69 3.62 -8.57 -7.89
N ASP A 70 4.03 -7.51 -8.59
CA ASP A 70 3.50 -7.16 -9.93
C ASP A 70 4.09 -8.09 -10.99
N ALA A 71 3.72 -9.36 -10.90
CA ALA A 71 4.26 -10.43 -11.73
C ALA A 71 3.32 -10.79 -12.89
N ASN A 72 3.88 -10.95 -14.08
CA ASN A 72 3.15 -11.31 -15.30
C ASN A 72 3.59 -12.64 -15.87
N ALA A 73 4.71 -13.21 -15.40
CA ALA A 73 5.21 -14.48 -15.90
C ALA A 73 4.61 -15.65 -15.13
N SER A 74 4.22 -16.71 -15.85
CA SER A 74 3.79 -17.97 -15.24
C SER A 74 4.89 -18.51 -14.32
N GLY A 75 4.53 -18.92 -13.12
CA GLY A 75 5.45 -19.40 -12.08
C GLY A 75 5.86 -18.34 -11.05
N ASN A 76 5.68 -17.05 -11.33
CA ASN A 76 5.85 -16.03 -10.29
C ASN A 76 4.68 -16.07 -9.29
N ALA A 77 4.94 -15.67 -8.06
CA ALA A 77 3.91 -15.42 -7.07
C ALA A 77 3.25 -14.06 -7.28
N HIS A 78 1.94 -13.97 -7.13
CA HIS A 78 1.25 -12.69 -6.89
C HIS A 78 1.40 -12.25 -5.46
N ILE A 79 1.31 -13.19 -4.52
CA ILE A 79 1.58 -12.97 -3.11
C ILE A 79 2.46 -14.11 -2.60
N ALA A 80 3.47 -13.74 -1.84
CA ALA A 80 4.33 -14.65 -1.11
C ALA A 80 4.36 -14.28 0.38
N THR A 81 4.72 -15.24 1.21
CA THR A 81 4.82 -15.08 2.66
C THR A 81 6.20 -15.46 3.17
N MET A 82 6.60 -14.85 4.29
CA MET A 82 7.79 -15.20 5.06
C MET A 82 7.42 -15.27 6.54
N PRO A 83 7.78 -16.35 7.26
CA PRO A 83 7.56 -16.47 8.70
C PRO A 83 8.56 -15.60 9.47
N TRP A 84 8.15 -15.16 10.66
CA TRP A 84 9.05 -14.54 11.62
C TRP A 84 9.97 -15.60 12.27
N ASN A 85 11.26 -15.31 12.33
CA ASN A 85 12.25 -16.13 13.01
C ASN A 85 12.61 -15.50 14.37
N ASN A 86 12.25 -16.18 15.46
CA ASN A 86 12.47 -15.69 16.81
C ASN A 86 13.96 -15.67 17.22
N ASP A 87 14.80 -16.47 16.58
CA ASP A 87 16.23 -16.54 16.92
C ASP A 87 17.01 -15.38 16.30
N THR A 88 16.61 -14.96 15.10
CA THR A 88 17.27 -13.87 14.36
C THR A 88 16.58 -12.52 14.54
N HIS A 89 15.38 -12.47 15.14
CA HIS A 89 14.54 -11.27 15.26
C HIS A 89 14.30 -10.56 13.92
N GLN A 90 13.96 -11.34 12.90
CA GLN A 90 13.57 -10.86 11.55
C GLN A 90 12.75 -11.91 10.81
N TYR A 91 12.14 -11.56 9.70
CA TYR A 91 11.48 -12.53 8.83
C TYR A 91 12.49 -13.39 8.09
N ASP A 92 12.13 -14.64 7.86
CA ASP A 92 13.02 -15.65 7.26
C ASP A 92 12.86 -15.64 5.74
N ALA A 93 13.76 -14.93 5.07
CA ALA A 93 13.77 -14.81 3.61
C ALA A 93 14.09 -16.14 2.90
N ASP A 94 14.76 -17.09 3.57
CA ASP A 94 15.06 -18.42 3.01
C ASP A 94 13.81 -19.31 2.97
N ASN A 95 12.80 -18.99 3.79
CA ASN A 95 11.50 -19.66 3.85
C ASN A 95 10.37 -18.87 3.15
N LEU A 96 10.70 -18.18 2.06
CA LEU A 96 9.72 -17.50 1.22
C LEU A 96 8.82 -18.52 0.50
N SER A 97 7.51 -18.40 0.70
CA SER A 97 6.51 -19.33 0.18
C SER A 97 5.44 -18.61 -0.63
N PRO A 98 5.23 -18.95 -1.92
CA PRO A 98 4.14 -18.41 -2.70
C PRO A 98 2.80 -18.97 -2.21
N ILE A 99 1.83 -18.09 -1.95
CA ILE A 99 0.45 -18.45 -1.58
C ILE A 99 -0.56 -18.11 -2.68
N TRP A 100 -0.16 -17.38 -3.69
CA TRP A 100 -0.99 -17.05 -4.85
C TRP A 100 -0.12 -16.88 -6.08
N SER A 101 -0.25 -17.80 -7.03
CA SER A 101 0.58 -17.81 -8.24
C SER A 101 -0.14 -17.20 -9.43
N VAL A 102 0.64 -16.65 -10.37
CA VAL A 102 0.13 -16.09 -11.63
C VAL A 102 -0.55 -17.17 -12.46
N THR A 103 -1.80 -16.94 -12.85
CA THR A 103 -2.56 -17.73 -13.80
C THR A 103 -2.87 -16.93 -15.05
N GLU A 104 -3.25 -17.60 -16.15
CA GLU A 104 -3.63 -16.94 -17.41
C GLU A 104 -4.78 -15.91 -17.24
N SER A 105 -5.71 -16.17 -16.31
CA SER A 105 -6.84 -15.27 -16.02
C SER A 105 -6.47 -14.06 -15.13
N LEU A 106 -5.30 -14.07 -14.49
CA LEU A 106 -4.84 -13.06 -13.55
C LEU A 106 -3.54 -12.39 -14.00
N LYS A 107 -3.24 -12.42 -15.30
CA LYS A 107 -2.15 -11.62 -15.87
C LYS A 107 -2.41 -10.15 -15.56
N ASN A 108 -1.49 -9.42 -15.06
CA ASN A 108 -1.39 -8.00 -14.73
C ASN A 108 -1.06 -7.73 -13.26
N GLY A 109 -0.71 -8.77 -12.52
CA GLY A 109 -0.10 -8.63 -11.20
C GLY A 109 -1.05 -8.23 -10.08
N VAL A 110 -0.47 -8.13 -8.91
CA VAL A 110 -1.08 -7.67 -7.67
C VAL A 110 -0.13 -6.67 -7.04
N THR A 111 -0.61 -5.47 -6.80
CA THR A 111 0.21 -4.35 -6.31
C THR A 111 -0.11 -3.95 -4.87
N ASN A 112 -0.89 -4.77 -4.18
CA ASN A 112 -1.37 -4.47 -2.85
C ASN A 112 -1.60 -5.74 -2.02
N VAL A 113 -1.49 -5.59 -0.71
CA VAL A 113 -1.95 -6.54 0.29
C VAL A 113 -2.42 -5.74 1.51
N GLY A 114 -3.58 -6.06 2.04
CA GLY A 114 -4.16 -5.42 3.22
C GLY A 114 -4.46 -6.43 4.31
N VAL A 115 -4.28 -6.03 5.56
CA VAL A 115 -4.55 -6.85 6.73
C VAL A 115 -5.69 -6.22 7.52
N HIS A 116 -6.69 -7.02 7.85
CA HIS A 116 -7.80 -6.55 8.67
C HIS A 116 -7.35 -6.38 10.12
N PRO A 117 -7.56 -5.19 10.75
CA PRO A 117 -6.94 -4.86 12.04
C PRO A 117 -7.51 -5.62 13.25
N VAL A 118 -8.66 -6.27 13.08
CA VAL A 118 -9.35 -7.01 14.18
C VAL A 118 -9.29 -8.52 13.96
N THR A 119 -9.58 -8.99 12.73
CA THR A 119 -9.65 -10.43 12.43
C THR A 119 -8.33 -11.01 11.94
N GLY A 120 -7.40 -10.16 11.48
CA GLY A 120 -6.14 -10.60 10.84
C GLY A 120 -6.32 -11.17 9.44
N GLU A 121 -7.52 -11.10 8.86
CA GLU A 121 -7.78 -11.57 7.50
C GLU A 121 -6.98 -10.76 6.48
N ILE A 122 -6.49 -11.45 5.45
CA ILE A 122 -5.63 -10.87 4.43
C ILE A 122 -6.42 -10.68 3.14
N PHE A 123 -6.34 -9.48 2.58
CA PHE A 123 -7.05 -9.11 1.36
C PHE A 123 -6.10 -8.59 0.29
N SER A 124 -6.51 -8.76 -0.95
CA SER A 124 -5.85 -8.18 -2.12
C SER A 124 -6.87 -7.90 -3.23
N VAL A 125 -6.55 -6.95 -4.11
CA VAL A 125 -7.35 -6.67 -5.31
C VAL A 125 -6.51 -6.98 -6.53
N ALA A 126 -7.01 -7.85 -7.39
CA ALA A 126 -6.33 -8.18 -8.64
C ALA A 126 -6.53 -7.07 -9.68
N HIS A 127 -5.43 -6.58 -10.26
CA HIS A 127 -5.45 -5.48 -11.22
C HIS A 127 -6.29 -5.80 -12.46
N GLY A 128 -6.20 -7.03 -12.97
CA GLY A 128 -6.82 -7.41 -14.26
C GLY A 128 -8.33 -7.55 -14.27
N ASN A 129 -8.98 -7.65 -13.10
CA ASN A 129 -10.44 -7.85 -13.00
C ASN A 129 -11.11 -7.03 -11.90
N ALA A 130 -10.35 -6.22 -11.15
CA ALA A 130 -10.83 -5.40 -10.04
C ALA A 130 -11.57 -6.16 -8.93
N MET A 131 -11.43 -7.50 -8.87
CA MET A 131 -12.06 -8.34 -7.85
C MET A 131 -11.23 -8.35 -6.57
N ILE A 132 -11.94 -8.43 -5.44
CA ILE A 132 -11.33 -8.58 -4.11
C ILE A 132 -11.16 -10.08 -3.82
N TYR A 133 -9.98 -10.42 -3.34
CA TYR A 133 -9.59 -11.76 -2.92
C TYR A 133 -9.25 -11.75 -1.44
N LYS A 134 -9.56 -12.85 -0.76
CA LYS A 134 -9.21 -13.09 0.63
C LYS A 134 -8.32 -14.35 0.72
N TYR A 135 -7.35 -14.32 1.62
CA TYR A 135 -6.53 -15.49 1.92
C TYR A 135 -7.33 -16.56 2.65
N ASP A 136 -7.30 -17.76 2.13
CA ASP A 136 -7.85 -18.96 2.73
C ASP A 136 -6.69 -19.81 3.28
N PRO A 137 -6.53 -19.89 4.61
CA PRO A 137 -5.44 -20.64 5.21
C PRO A 137 -5.58 -22.16 5.08
N GLU A 138 -6.80 -22.69 4.89
CA GLU A 138 -7.03 -24.12 4.70
C GLU A 138 -6.56 -24.57 3.30
N GLN A 139 -6.81 -23.73 2.30
CA GLN A 139 -6.37 -23.98 0.93
C GLN A 139 -4.97 -23.42 0.65
N ASN A 140 -4.41 -22.63 1.57
CA ASN A 140 -3.16 -21.90 1.41
C ASN A 140 -3.11 -21.08 0.11
N THR A 141 -4.18 -20.35 -0.20
CA THR A 141 -4.28 -19.53 -1.41
C THR A 141 -5.24 -18.35 -1.23
N MET A 142 -5.22 -17.42 -2.19
CA MET A 142 -6.20 -16.34 -2.27
C MET A 142 -7.43 -16.80 -3.04
N VAL A 143 -8.60 -16.62 -2.47
CA VAL A 143 -9.89 -16.95 -3.06
C VAL A 143 -10.72 -15.71 -3.34
N ALA A 144 -11.40 -15.67 -4.50
CA ALA A 144 -12.31 -14.57 -4.84
C ALA A 144 -13.56 -14.62 -3.93
N ILE A 145 -13.92 -13.46 -3.35
CA ILE A 145 -15.07 -13.38 -2.42
C ILE A 145 -16.31 -12.74 -3.05
N GLY A 146 -16.35 -12.64 -4.39
CA GLY A 146 -17.50 -12.13 -5.12
C GLY A 146 -17.65 -10.61 -5.13
N ALA A 147 -16.83 -9.87 -4.37
CA ALA A 147 -16.85 -8.41 -4.36
C ALA A 147 -15.93 -7.85 -5.47
N GLN A 148 -16.40 -6.80 -6.16
CA GLN A 148 -15.67 -6.14 -7.24
C GLN A 148 -15.82 -4.63 -7.13
N LEU A 149 -14.74 -3.89 -7.42
CA LEU A 149 -14.76 -2.42 -7.38
C LEU A 149 -15.57 -1.84 -8.54
N PRO A 150 -16.34 -0.76 -8.32
CA PRO A 150 -17.12 -0.14 -9.36
C PRO A 150 -16.29 0.79 -10.25
N ASP A 151 -16.79 1.01 -11.47
CA ASP A 151 -16.38 2.12 -12.35
C ASP A 151 -17.13 3.44 -12.04
N ALA A 152 -16.90 4.49 -12.84
CA ALA A 152 -17.57 5.78 -12.66
C ALA A 152 -19.11 5.74 -12.83
N ALA A 153 -19.64 4.73 -13.50
CA ALA A 153 -21.07 4.54 -13.71
C ALA A 153 -21.72 3.61 -12.68
N GLY A 154 -20.92 3.08 -11.74
CA GLY A 154 -21.36 2.12 -10.72
C GLY A 154 -21.42 0.67 -11.21
N ASN A 155 -20.94 0.37 -12.41
CA ASN A 155 -20.80 -1.00 -12.90
C ASN A 155 -19.49 -1.61 -12.39
N ASN A 156 -19.37 -2.93 -12.46
CA ASN A 156 -18.11 -3.61 -12.14
C ASN A 156 -16.98 -3.10 -13.05
N ALA A 157 -15.92 -2.57 -12.44
CA ALA A 157 -14.77 -2.11 -13.19
C ALA A 157 -14.04 -3.29 -13.84
N ALA A 158 -13.69 -3.16 -15.11
CA ALA A 158 -12.95 -4.22 -15.82
C ALA A 158 -11.51 -4.35 -15.34
N LYS A 159 -10.93 -3.24 -14.80
CA LYS A 159 -9.53 -3.16 -14.43
C LYS A 159 -9.28 -1.97 -13.51
N VAL A 160 -8.59 -2.21 -12.37
CA VAL A 160 -8.23 -1.17 -11.40
C VAL A 160 -6.89 -1.52 -10.75
N LYS A 161 -5.94 -0.60 -10.75
CA LYS A 161 -4.66 -0.75 -10.04
C LYS A 161 -4.75 -0.16 -8.64
N ILE A 162 -4.98 -1.01 -7.65
CA ILE A 162 -5.00 -0.62 -6.23
C ILE A 162 -3.58 -0.64 -5.67
N ARG A 163 -3.21 0.42 -4.93
CA ARG A 163 -1.90 0.56 -4.29
C ARG A 163 -1.95 0.32 -2.77
N CYS A 164 -3.11 0.56 -2.16
CA CYS A 164 -3.29 0.38 -0.73
C CYS A 164 -4.70 -0.11 -0.44
N ILE A 165 -4.80 -1.06 0.48
CA ILE A 165 -6.04 -1.46 1.16
C ILE A 165 -5.85 -1.12 2.62
N LEU A 166 -6.71 -0.27 3.16
CA LEU A 166 -6.66 0.24 4.52
C LEU A 166 -8.03 0.08 5.17
N PHE A 167 -8.07 -0.50 6.35
CA PHE A 167 -9.29 -0.58 7.15
C PHE A 167 -9.27 0.51 8.23
N ASP A 168 -10.43 0.95 8.65
CA ASP A 168 -10.55 1.73 9.89
C ASP A 168 -10.16 0.87 11.10
N LYS A 169 -9.91 1.49 12.25
CA LYS A 169 -9.48 0.76 13.46
C LYS A 169 -10.50 -0.26 13.96
N ALA A 170 -11.79 -0.02 13.69
CA ALA A 170 -12.88 -0.94 14.04
C ALA A 170 -12.96 -2.14 13.08
N GLY A 171 -12.32 -2.07 11.91
CA GLY A 171 -12.38 -3.10 10.87
C GLY A 171 -13.70 -3.13 10.12
N THR A 172 -14.54 -2.13 10.25
CA THR A 172 -15.87 -2.08 9.62
C THR A 172 -15.92 -1.30 8.32
N THR A 173 -14.93 -0.45 8.09
CA THR A 173 -14.82 0.37 6.88
C THR A 173 -13.49 0.08 6.19
N VAL A 174 -13.53 -0.11 4.87
CA VAL A 174 -12.34 -0.27 4.04
C VAL A 174 -12.17 0.91 3.10
N TYR A 175 -10.93 1.31 2.90
CA TYR A 175 -10.51 2.33 1.95
C TYR A 175 -9.48 1.72 0.98
N MET A 176 -9.57 2.06 -0.30
CA MET A 176 -8.65 1.54 -1.31
C MET A 176 -8.21 2.67 -2.25
N SER A 177 -6.90 2.93 -2.32
CA SER A 177 -6.37 3.93 -3.26
C SER A 177 -6.15 3.32 -4.64
N SER A 178 -6.65 3.98 -5.67
CA SER A 178 -6.44 3.58 -7.06
C SER A 178 -5.51 4.52 -7.79
N GLN A 179 -4.27 4.07 -8.01
CA GLN A 179 -3.26 4.83 -8.74
C GLN A 179 -3.68 5.13 -10.19
N GLU A 180 -4.32 4.18 -10.85
CA GLU A 180 -4.68 4.30 -12.27
C GLU A 180 -5.97 5.12 -12.51
N LYS A 181 -6.84 5.17 -11.52
CA LYS A 181 -8.16 5.83 -11.64
C LYS A 181 -8.26 7.14 -10.87
N ASP A 182 -7.18 7.56 -10.20
CA ASP A 182 -7.10 8.85 -9.48
C ASP A 182 -8.18 9.04 -8.41
N VAL A 183 -8.57 7.94 -7.76
CA VAL A 183 -9.64 7.94 -6.76
C VAL A 183 -9.28 7.10 -5.53
N ILE A 184 -10.03 7.34 -4.45
CA ILE A 184 -10.09 6.48 -3.29
C ILE A 184 -11.50 5.88 -3.22
N TYR A 185 -11.55 4.55 -3.15
CA TYR A 185 -12.78 3.79 -2.87
C TYR A 185 -13.01 3.68 -1.38
N LYS A 186 -14.29 3.55 -1.00
CA LYS A 186 -14.75 3.22 0.34
C LYS A 186 -15.80 2.12 0.26
N GLY A 187 -15.87 1.29 1.29
CA GLY A 187 -16.90 0.27 1.45
C GLY A 187 -17.03 -0.16 2.89
N ASP A 188 -18.06 -0.92 3.18
CA ASP A 188 -18.30 -1.54 4.47
C ASP A 188 -17.79 -2.98 4.45
N TYR A 189 -17.29 -3.46 5.59
CA TYR A 189 -16.92 -4.85 5.79
C TYR A 189 -17.66 -5.45 6.98
N ASN A 190 -18.32 -6.57 6.75
CA ASN A 190 -19.03 -7.32 7.80
C ASN A 190 -18.17 -8.49 8.29
N MET A 191 -17.57 -8.33 9.47
CA MET A 191 -16.69 -9.35 10.07
C MET A 191 -17.41 -10.68 10.37
N SER A 192 -18.74 -10.68 10.53
CA SER A 192 -19.50 -11.90 10.82
C SER A 192 -19.76 -12.74 9.58
N THR A 193 -19.93 -12.11 8.42
CA THR A 193 -20.19 -12.79 7.13
C THR A 193 -18.94 -12.84 6.23
N GLY A 194 -17.96 -12.00 6.49
CA GLY A 194 -16.77 -11.85 5.62
C GLY A 194 -17.06 -11.14 4.31
N GLU A 195 -18.14 -10.37 4.23
CA GLU A 195 -18.61 -9.74 3.00
C GLU A 195 -18.34 -8.23 2.97
N PHE A 196 -17.97 -7.73 1.78
CA PHE A 196 -17.95 -6.30 1.49
C PHE A 196 -19.29 -5.85 0.92
N SER A 197 -19.70 -4.64 1.30
CA SER A 197 -20.89 -3.98 0.77
C SER A 197 -20.63 -2.48 0.57
N ASN A 198 -21.56 -1.80 -0.09
CA ASN A 198 -21.51 -0.35 -0.31
C ASN A 198 -20.18 0.15 -0.93
N LEU A 199 -19.50 -0.67 -1.73
CA LEU A 199 -18.29 -0.28 -2.42
C LEU A 199 -18.58 0.82 -3.43
N HIS A 200 -17.94 1.99 -3.27
CA HIS A 200 -18.15 3.15 -4.13
C HIS A 200 -16.89 4.01 -4.22
N ILE A 201 -16.83 4.89 -5.22
CA ILE A 201 -15.85 5.96 -5.30
C ILE A 201 -16.18 6.99 -4.24
N TRP A 202 -15.26 7.21 -3.30
CA TRP A 202 -15.48 8.08 -2.15
C TRP A 202 -14.88 9.47 -2.34
N VAL A 203 -13.60 9.56 -2.74
CA VAL A 203 -12.90 10.83 -2.95
C VAL A 203 -12.15 10.78 -4.29
N GLY A 204 -12.22 11.87 -5.04
CA GLY A 204 -11.61 12.01 -6.35
C GLY A 204 -12.58 11.82 -7.51
N GLN A 205 -12.12 12.13 -8.71
CA GLN A 205 -12.89 12.02 -9.97
C GLN A 205 -12.27 10.92 -10.83
N TYR A 206 -13.00 9.85 -11.07
CA TYR A 206 -12.54 8.65 -11.76
C TYR A 206 -11.86 8.94 -13.10
N GLY A 207 -10.57 8.62 -13.20
CA GLY A 207 -9.76 8.85 -14.39
C GLY A 207 -9.50 10.33 -14.71
N THR A 208 -9.69 11.23 -13.74
CA THR A 208 -9.48 12.67 -13.92
C THR A 208 -8.34 13.15 -13.02
N ALA A 209 -7.14 13.15 -13.56
CA ALA A 209 -5.93 13.55 -12.88
C ALA A 209 -5.93 15.02 -12.43
N GLY A 210 -5.30 15.30 -11.31
CA GLY A 210 -5.15 16.67 -10.78
C GLY A 210 -4.94 16.69 -9.27
N PHE A 211 -4.92 17.89 -8.70
CA PHE A 211 -5.04 18.08 -7.25
C PHE A 211 -5.95 19.27 -6.99
N THR A 212 -7.09 18.99 -6.40
CA THR A 212 -8.05 20.01 -5.98
C THR A 212 -8.58 19.59 -4.61
N GLU A 213 -8.48 20.46 -3.63
CA GLU A 213 -9.11 20.27 -2.33
C GLU A 213 -10.63 20.32 -2.49
N GLY A 214 -11.34 19.58 -1.66
CA GLY A 214 -12.81 19.57 -1.69
C GLY A 214 -13.43 18.31 -1.12
N GLN A 215 -14.75 18.29 -1.12
CA GLN A 215 -15.55 17.21 -0.57
C GLN A 215 -15.82 16.13 -1.63
N GLY A 216 -15.47 14.89 -1.31
CA GLY A 216 -15.84 13.75 -2.13
C GLY A 216 -15.41 13.86 -3.60
N ASN A 217 -16.37 13.88 -4.51
CA ASN A 217 -16.13 13.98 -5.96
C ASN A 217 -15.84 15.41 -6.46
N GLU A 218 -15.88 16.43 -5.62
CA GLU A 218 -15.37 17.76 -5.95
C GLU A 218 -13.83 17.80 -5.91
N ALA A 219 -13.24 16.90 -5.12
CA ALA A 219 -11.81 16.74 -5.01
C ALA A 219 -11.19 16.09 -6.25
N LYS A 220 -9.89 16.33 -6.46
CA LYS A 220 -9.06 15.60 -7.44
C LYS A 220 -7.79 15.12 -6.82
N LEU A 221 -7.38 13.94 -7.25
CA LEU A 221 -6.11 13.29 -6.91
C LEU A 221 -5.36 12.95 -8.22
N GLU A 222 -4.07 12.69 -8.14
CA GLU A 222 -3.30 12.12 -9.26
C GLU A 222 -2.33 11.08 -8.74
N GLU A 223 -2.57 9.84 -9.11
CA GLU A 223 -1.84 8.66 -8.64
C GLU A 223 -1.78 8.56 -7.09
N PRO A 224 -2.94 8.45 -6.38
CA PRO A 224 -2.92 8.17 -4.96
C PRO A 224 -2.31 6.79 -4.71
N CYS A 225 -1.32 6.74 -3.79
CA CYS A 225 -0.56 5.54 -3.46
C CYS A 225 -0.88 5.05 -2.04
N GLN A 226 0.14 4.80 -1.21
CA GLN A 226 -0.07 4.27 0.13
C GLN A 226 -0.78 5.28 1.02
N MET A 227 -1.58 4.75 1.95
CA MET A 227 -2.39 5.50 2.91
C MET A 227 -2.18 4.94 4.31
N ASP A 228 -2.35 5.80 5.32
CA ASP A 228 -2.46 5.39 6.72
C ASP A 228 -3.40 6.32 7.49
N LEU A 229 -3.83 5.91 8.69
CA LEU A 229 -4.80 6.57 9.55
C LEU A 229 -4.15 7.18 10.79
N ASP A 230 -4.55 8.38 11.16
CA ASP A 230 -4.29 8.91 12.49
C ASP A 230 -5.28 8.35 13.56
N GLU A 231 -5.15 8.83 14.80
CA GLU A 231 -5.99 8.41 15.91
C GLU A 231 -7.44 8.90 15.79
N GLU A 232 -7.64 10.00 15.09
CA GLU A 232 -8.94 10.61 14.82
C GLU A 232 -9.66 9.99 13.62
N GLY A 233 -9.01 9.08 12.91
CA GLY A 233 -9.54 8.41 11.71
C GLY A 233 -9.39 9.23 10.43
N ASN A 234 -8.56 10.29 10.44
CA ASN A 234 -8.21 10.96 9.21
C ASN A 234 -7.23 10.09 8.41
N ILE A 235 -7.41 10.04 7.10
CA ILE A 235 -6.53 9.32 6.20
C ILE A 235 -5.47 10.27 5.65
N TYR A 236 -4.22 9.86 5.71
CA TYR A 236 -3.13 10.50 5.00
C TYR A 236 -2.79 9.68 3.78
N VAL A 237 -2.61 10.34 2.63
CA VAL A 237 -2.37 9.67 1.34
C VAL A 237 -1.24 10.34 0.58
N ALA A 238 -0.32 9.53 0.06
CA ALA A 238 0.70 9.98 -0.87
C ALA A 238 0.08 10.24 -2.25
N VAL A 239 0.04 11.49 -2.69
CA VAL A 239 -0.45 11.91 -4.02
C VAL A 239 0.76 12.06 -4.94
N ARG A 240 1.15 10.94 -5.53
CA ARG A 240 2.47 10.70 -6.15
C ARG A 240 2.83 11.75 -7.18
N LYS A 241 2.01 11.98 -8.18
CA LYS A 241 2.30 12.93 -9.27
C LYS A 241 2.04 14.40 -8.93
N LYS A 242 1.48 14.67 -7.77
CA LYS A 242 1.31 16.04 -7.28
C LYS A 242 2.32 16.43 -6.21
N HIS A 243 3.28 15.54 -5.92
CA HIS A 243 4.37 15.82 -4.99
C HIS A 243 3.87 16.32 -3.64
N ARG A 244 2.78 15.68 -3.13
CA ARG A 244 2.04 16.09 -1.93
C ARG A 244 1.68 14.90 -1.05
N ILE A 245 1.48 15.19 0.21
CA ILE A 245 0.71 14.33 1.11
C ILE A 245 -0.61 15.06 1.37
N ALA A 246 -1.71 14.41 1.08
CA ALA A 246 -3.05 14.93 1.38
C ALA A 246 -3.59 14.31 2.66
N LYS A 247 -4.50 15.02 3.32
CA LYS A 247 -5.30 14.55 4.45
C LYS A 247 -6.77 14.51 4.03
N ILE A 248 -7.45 13.42 4.38
CA ILE A 248 -8.88 13.24 4.14
C ILE A 248 -9.54 12.98 5.48
N THR A 249 -10.51 13.81 5.83
CA THR A 249 -11.30 13.62 7.05
C THR A 249 -12.31 12.47 6.90
N PRO A 250 -12.84 11.88 7.98
CA PRO A 250 -13.79 10.75 7.92
C PRO A 250 -15.06 11.01 7.09
N ASP A 251 -15.45 12.29 6.93
CA ASP A 251 -16.57 12.73 6.10
C ASP A 251 -16.18 12.93 4.62
N GLY A 252 -14.89 12.79 4.26
CA GLY A 252 -14.40 12.83 2.87
C GLY A 252 -13.92 14.18 2.38
N MET A 253 -13.60 15.14 3.26
CA MET A 253 -12.97 16.40 2.88
C MET A 253 -11.47 16.18 2.64
N LEU A 254 -11.02 16.36 1.41
CA LEU A 254 -9.61 16.32 1.03
C LEU A 254 -8.97 17.69 1.15
N THR A 255 -7.84 17.75 1.85
CA THR A 255 -7.01 18.95 1.98
C THR A 255 -5.53 18.62 1.75
N ASN A 256 -4.73 19.63 1.37
CA ASN A 256 -3.27 19.47 1.34
C ASN A 256 -2.72 19.45 2.78
N TYR A 257 -2.11 18.35 3.17
CA TYR A 257 -1.42 18.29 4.46
C TYR A 257 -0.02 18.89 4.38
N THR A 258 0.76 18.47 3.38
CA THR A 258 2.11 19.00 3.15
C THR A 258 2.55 18.78 1.70
N GLY A 259 3.58 19.53 1.32
CA GLY A 259 4.11 19.53 -0.04
C GLY A 259 3.59 20.72 -0.84
N THR A 260 4.51 21.44 -1.49
CA THR A 260 4.15 22.62 -2.31
C THR A 260 3.51 22.25 -3.65
N GLY A 261 3.59 20.98 -4.07
CA GLY A 261 3.16 20.51 -5.39
C GLY A 261 4.23 20.67 -6.48
N THR A 262 5.36 21.25 -6.15
CA THR A 262 6.55 21.28 -7.02
C THR A 262 7.51 20.18 -6.57
N SER A 263 8.05 19.42 -7.52
CA SER A 263 9.06 18.40 -7.22
C SER A 263 10.32 19.03 -6.64
N GLY A 264 10.84 18.44 -5.58
CA GLY A 264 12.04 18.93 -4.91
C GLY A 264 12.43 18.09 -3.71
N THR A 265 13.44 18.56 -2.98
CA THR A 265 14.01 17.87 -1.80
C THR A 265 14.06 18.77 -0.57
N THR A 266 13.38 19.90 -0.60
CA THR A 266 13.44 20.91 0.48
C THR A 266 12.75 20.37 1.73
N ASP A 267 13.48 20.39 2.86
CA ASP A 267 12.94 20.17 4.20
C ASP A 267 12.43 21.48 4.78
N GLY A 268 11.63 21.40 5.84
CA GLY A 268 11.14 22.57 6.58
C GLY A 268 9.68 22.44 6.99
N PRO A 269 9.02 23.56 7.29
CA PRO A 269 7.61 23.57 7.67
C PRO A 269 6.71 22.91 6.63
N LEU A 270 5.55 22.38 7.04
CA LEU A 270 4.63 21.62 6.21
C LEU A 270 4.22 22.34 4.91
N ASP A 271 4.10 23.68 4.96
CA ASP A 271 3.73 24.52 3.81
C ASP A 271 4.90 24.84 2.86
N LYS A 272 6.14 24.49 3.23
CA LYS A 272 7.37 24.75 2.46
C LYS A 272 8.06 23.48 1.97
N ALA A 273 7.81 22.35 2.61
CA ALA A 273 8.41 21.09 2.24
C ALA A 273 8.11 20.73 0.78
N GLN A 274 9.09 20.15 0.11
CA GLN A 274 8.96 19.64 -1.25
C GLN A 274 9.22 18.15 -1.26
N PHE A 275 8.45 17.43 -2.05
CA PHE A 275 8.58 16.00 -2.29
C PHE A 275 8.80 15.73 -3.77
N ASN A 276 9.28 14.53 -4.10
CA ASN A 276 9.39 14.09 -5.48
C ASN A 276 8.86 12.67 -5.64
N HIS A 277 7.62 12.56 -6.09
CA HIS A 277 6.87 11.31 -6.21
C HIS A 277 6.81 10.55 -4.85
N PRO A 278 6.18 11.10 -3.81
CA PRO A 278 5.92 10.36 -2.58
C PRO A 278 5.04 9.14 -2.91
N GLU A 279 5.39 7.97 -2.40
CA GLU A 279 4.71 6.72 -2.75
C GLU A 279 4.29 5.91 -1.52
N GLY A 280 5.23 5.52 -0.67
CA GLY A 280 4.98 4.87 0.61
C GLY A 280 4.69 5.88 1.71
N LEU A 281 3.78 5.52 2.60
CA LEU A 281 3.39 6.36 3.72
C LEU A 281 2.90 5.49 4.88
N GLN A 282 3.45 5.71 6.09
CA GLN A 282 2.96 5.05 7.30
C GLN A 282 3.35 5.84 8.56
N PHE A 283 2.47 5.83 9.55
CA PHE A 283 2.81 6.26 10.90
C PHE A 283 3.74 5.25 11.56
N GLY A 284 4.85 5.72 12.10
CA GLY A 284 5.79 4.89 12.85
C GLY A 284 5.36 4.69 14.31
N PRO A 285 6.03 3.76 15.01
CA PRO A 285 5.75 3.50 16.43
C PRO A 285 6.06 4.71 17.35
N ASP A 286 6.79 5.68 16.85
CA ASP A 286 7.06 6.97 17.51
C ASP A 286 5.99 8.05 17.22
N GLY A 287 4.95 7.71 16.48
CA GLY A 287 3.85 8.60 16.09
C GLY A 287 4.18 9.57 14.95
N ALA A 288 5.40 9.54 14.42
CA ALA A 288 5.78 10.34 13.27
C ALA A 288 5.29 9.71 11.95
N LEU A 289 5.06 10.53 10.94
CA LEU A 289 4.68 10.06 9.62
C LEU A 289 5.93 9.86 8.76
N TYR A 290 6.16 8.62 8.31
CA TYR A 290 7.25 8.27 7.42
C TYR A 290 6.76 8.20 5.97
N ILE A 291 7.57 8.72 5.05
CA ILE A 291 7.22 8.87 3.64
C ILE A 291 8.39 8.42 2.79
N SER A 292 8.17 7.50 1.87
CA SER A 292 9.15 7.19 0.83
C SER A 292 9.01 8.15 -0.35
N GLU A 293 10.14 8.57 -0.91
CA GLU A 293 10.19 9.44 -2.09
C GLU A 293 10.88 8.72 -3.25
N TYR A 294 10.09 8.29 -4.20
CA TYR A 294 10.52 7.45 -5.32
C TYR A 294 11.69 8.04 -6.12
N TRP A 295 11.60 9.32 -6.52
CA TRP A 295 12.65 9.97 -7.33
C TRP A 295 13.72 10.71 -6.51
N ASN A 296 13.53 10.87 -5.21
CA ASN A 296 14.55 11.43 -4.33
C ASN A 296 15.39 10.36 -3.64
N HIS A 297 15.02 9.07 -3.80
CA HIS A 297 15.74 7.94 -3.21
C HIS A 297 15.90 8.05 -1.69
N LYS A 298 14.83 8.49 -1.00
CA LYS A 298 14.86 8.83 0.43
C LYS A 298 13.63 8.34 1.18
N ILE A 299 13.80 8.22 2.49
CA ILE A 299 12.69 8.23 3.44
C ILE A 299 12.70 9.60 4.14
N ARG A 300 11.54 10.23 4.20
CA ARG A 300 11.32 11.47 4.96
C ARG A 300 10.50 11.16 6.19
N LYS A 301 10.66 11.98 7.22
CA LYS A 301 9.93 11.89 8.46
C LYS A 301 9.29 13.23 8.77
N ILE A 302 8.02 13.23 9.13
CA ILE A 302 7.29 14.37 9.68
C ILE A 302 7.05 14.05 11.15
N GLU A 303 7.70 14.82 12.01
CA GLU A 303 7.54 14.66 13.46
C GLU A 303 6.19 15.22 13.90
N LYS A 304 5.61 14.60 14.93
CA LYS A 304 4.43 15.15 15.60
C LYS A 304 4.90 16.31 16.49
N ASP A 305 4.29 17.49 16.34
CA ASP A 305 4.54 18.66 17.18
C ASP A 305 4.15 18.40 18.64
#